data_11b1dce567b98f9e07657d4e501a1bff
#
_entry.id   11b1dce567b98f9e07657d4e501a1bff
#
_cell.length_a   1.000
_cell.length_b   1.000
_cell.length_c   1.000
_cell.angle_alpha   90.00
_cell.angle_beta   90.00
_cell.angle_gamma   90.00
#
_symmetry.space_group_name_H-M   'P 1'
#
loop_
_entity.id
_entity.type
_entity.pdbx_description
1 polymer ?
#
loop_
_entity_poly.entity_id
_entity_poly.type
_entity_poly.pdbx_seq_one_letter_code
_entity_poly.pdbx_strand_id
1 'polypeptide(L)'
;HSSFFRWLEEARIGWLAAIGHNYERLTVRGVFIPLTSCSCAFKRPVYAGERIDVRLELNKLSRATAGFDYWITRSGSLLVTATTTHAFVNSKGRLRRLSRDDPFWLSASLLAQ
;
A
#
# COMPACT_ATOMS: atom_id res chain seq x y z
N HIS A 1 -14.76 3.56 -8.14
CA HIS A 1 -15.33 4.42 -7.20
C HIS A 1 -14.27 5.08 -6.34
N SER A 2 -14.34 6.42 -6.24
CA SER A 2 -13.29 7.22 -5.61
C SER A 2 -13.08 6.86 -4.13
N SER A 3 -14.14 6.55 -3.40
CA SER A 3 -14.04 6.19 -1.98
C SER A 3 -13.24 4.90 -1.77
N PHE A 4 -13.42 3.93 -2.65
CA PHE A 4 -12.71 2.65 -2.56
C PHE A 4 -11.19 2.85 -2.67
N PHE A 5 -10.74 3.60 -3.69
CA PHE A 5 -9.31 3.85 -3.87
C PHE A 5 -8.73 4.67 -2.73
N ARG A 6 -9.52 5.60 -2.17
CA ARG A 6 -9.10 6.38 -1.01
C ARG A 6 -8.86 5.47 0.20
N TRP A 7 -9.73 4.50 0.44
CA TRP A 7 -9.56 3.56 1.55
C TRP A 7 -8.25 2.79 1.44
N LEU A 8 -7.92 2.30 0.22
CA LEU A 8 -6.67 1.60 -0.01
C LEU A 8 -5.47 2.53 0.21
N GLU A 9 -5.55 3.75 -0.29
CA GLU A 9 -4.49 4.74 -0.12
C GLU A 9 -4.27 5.09 1.36
N GLU A 10 -5.34 5.33 2.09
CA GLU A 10 -5.25 5.63 3.52
C GLU A 10 -4.63 4.48 4.29
N ALA A 11 -4.94 3.25 3.93
CA ALA A 11 -4.34 2.07 4.55
C ALA A 11 -2.83 2.03 4.30
N ARG A 12 -2.39 2.34 3.08
CA ARG A 12 -0.95 2.38 2.76
C ARG A 12 -0.25 3.51 3.51
N ILE A 13 -0.88 4.69 3.59
CA ILE A 13 -0.34 5.83 4.33
C ILE A 13 -0.13 5.44 5.80
N GLY A 14 -1.12 4.80 6.40
CA GLY A 14 -1.03 4.33 7.77
C GLY A 14 0.06 3.28 7.97
N TRP A 15 0.21 2.37 7.01
CA TRP A 15 1.24 1.34 7.06
C TRP A 15 2.64 1.95 7.00
N LEU A 16 2.87 2.90 6.09
CA LEU A 16 4.15 3.59 5.99
C LEU A 16 4.48 4.34 7.28
N ALA A 17 3.51 5.05 7.84
CA ALA A 17 3.70 5.75 9.11
C ALA A 17 4.05 4.77 10.24
N ALA A 18 3.37 3.63 10.28
CA ALA A 18 3.57 2.63 11.33
C ALA A 18 4.98 2.02 11.30
N ILE A 19 5.58 1.89 10.13
CA ILE A 19 6.95 1.38 10.02
C ILE A 19 8.02 2.49 10.08
N GLY A 20 7.59 3.74 10.31
CA GLY A 20 8.50 4.87 10.54
C GLY A 20 9.00 5.57 9.28
N HIS A 21 8.36 5.35 8.14
CA HIS A 21 8.80 5.92 6.86
C HIS A 21 7.61 6.56 6.12
N ASN A 22 7.05 7.64 6.68
CA ASN A 22 5.89 8.28 6.08
C ASN A 22 6.22 8.88 4.71
N TYR A 23 5.18 9.25 3.97
CA TYR A 23 5.32 9.78 2.61
C TYR A 23 6.23 10.99 2.53
N GLU A 24 6.16 11.90 3.50
CA GLU A 24 6.99 13.11 3.48
C GLU A 24 8.48 12.77 3.56
N ARG A 25 8.83 11.83 4.43
CA ARG A 25 10.21 11.38 4.57
C ARG A 25 10.72 10.70 3.30
N LEU A 26 9.89 9.86 2.70
CA LEU A 26 10.25 9.19 1.45
C LEU A 26 10.41 10.20 0.32
N THR A 27 9.50 11.16 0.22
CA THR A 27 9.54 12.21 -0.80
C THR A 27 10.82 13.03 -0.70
N VAL A 28 11.21 13.42 0.51
CA VAL A 28 12.47 14.17 0.74
C VAL A 28 13.68 13.38 0.25
N ARG A 29 13.66 12.07 0.39
CA ARG A 29 14.72 11.19 -0.10
C ARG A 29 14.58 10.85 -1.58
N GLY A 30 13.58 11.39 -2.27
CA GLY A 30 13.36 11.13 -3.69
C GLY A 30 12.79 9.75 -3.99
N VAL A 31 12.09 9.15 -3.02
CA VAL A 31 11.45 7.84 -3.20
C VAL A 31 9.95 8.04 -3.32
N PHE A 32 9.39 7.60 -4.45
CA PHE A 32 7.95 7.65 -4.71
C PHE A 32 7.48 6.24 -5.02
N ILE A 33 6.23 5.93 -4.64
CA ILE A 33 5.68 4.56 -4.71
C ILE A 33 4.34 4.59 -5.44
N PRO A 34 4.33 4.94 -6.75
CA PRO A 34 3.09 5.00 -7.49
C PRO A 34 2.45 3.63 -7.69
N LEU A 35 1.14 3.64 -7.80
CA LEU A 35 0.34 2.46 -8.11
C LEU A 35 0.58 2.04 -9.56
N THR A 36 0.89 0.79 -9.79
CA THR A 36 1.05 0.24 -11.14
C THR A 36 -0.09 -0.67 -11.55
N SER A 37 -0.72 -1.33 -10.60
CA SER A 37 -1.93 -2.11 -10.89
C SER A 37 -2.76 -2.28 -9.64
N CYS A 38 -4.06 -2.51 -9.84
CA CYS A 38 -5.01 -2.76 -8.76
C CYS A 38 -6.03 -3.78 -9.25
N SER A 39 -6.30 -4.79 -8.43
CA SER A 39 -7.40 -5.72 -8.67
C SER A 39 -8.24 -5.82 -7.41
N CYS A 40 -9.53 -6.08 -7.58
CA CYS A 40 -10.43 -6.21 -6.43
C CYS A 40 -11.56 -7.17 -6.76
N ALA A 41 -12.10 -7.77 -5.69
CA ALA A 41 -13.26 -8.64 -5.78
C ALA A 41 -14.25 -8.20 -4.69
N PHE A 42 -15.42 -7.76 -5.12
CA PHE A 42 -16.50 -7.35 -4.23
C PHE A 42 -17.34 -8.58 -3.89
N LYS A 43 -17.34 -8.96 -2.63
CA LYS A 43 -18.11 -10.08 -2.11
C LYS A 43 -19.49 -9.65 -1.68
N ARG A 44 -19.61 -8.42 -1.20
CA ARG A 44 -20.86 -7.80 -0.74
C ARG A 44 -20.86 -6.32 -1.06
N PRO A 45 -22.03 -5.70 -1.22
CA PRO A 45 -22.10 -4.26 -1.48
C PRO A 45 -21.49 -3.45 -0.34
N VAL A 46 -20.86 -2.35 -0.71
CA VAL A 46 -20.33 -1.36 0.23
C VAL A 46 -21.06 -0.03 -0.05
N TYR A 47 -21.60 0.57 1.00
CA TYR A 47 -22.44 1.77 0.88
C TYR A 47 -21.72 2.99 1.44
N ALA A 48 -22.01 4.16 0.88
CA ALA A 48 -21.45 5.41 1.38
C ALA A 48 -21.85 5.63 2.83
N GLY A 49 -20.95 6.18 3.63
CA GLY A 49 -21.19 6.47 5.04
C GLY A 49 -21.03 5.28 5.97
N GLU A 50 -20.78 4.09 5.46
CA GLU A 50 -20.56 2.92 6.30
C GLU A 50 -19.26 3.02 7.06
N ARG A 51 -19.27 2.44 8.26
CA ARG A 51 -18.04 2.22 9.01
C ARG A 51 -17.43 0.89 8.60
N ILE A 52 -16.23 0.94 8.06
CA ILE A 52 -15.51 -0.24 7.60
C ILE A 52 -14.12 -0.29 8.20
N ASP A 53 -13.56 -1.48 8.24
CA ASP A 53 -12.17 -1.72 8.63
C ASP A 53 -11.39 -2.18 7.41
N VAL A 54 -10.16 -1.69 7.26
CA VAL A 54 -9.27 -2.11 6.19
C VAL A 54 -8.02 -2.72 6.82
N ARG A 55 -7.77 -4.00 6.54
CA ARG A 55 -6.52 -4.65 6.91
C ARG A 55 -5.64 -4.73 5.68
N LEU A 56 -4.35 -4.48 5.86
CA LEU A 56 -3.37 -4.48 4.79
C LEU A 56 -2.17 -5.35 5.20
N GLU A 57 -1.67 -6.12 4.24
CA GLU A 57 -0.43 -6.88 4.41
C GLU A 57 0.45 -6.70 3.19
N LEU A 58 1.75 -6.53 3.43
CA LEU A 58 2.75 -6.54 2.37
C LEU A 58 2.88 -7.99 1.87
N ASN A 59 2.57 -8.23 0.60
CA ASN A 59 2.60 -9.58 0.04
C ASN A 59 3.80 -9.83 -0.85
N LYS A 60 4.47 -8.78 -1.29
CA LYS A 60 5.61 -8.88 -2.20
C LYS A 60 6.50 -7.67 -2.01
N LEU A 61 7.80 -7.92 -2.01
CA LEU A 61 8.79 -6.85 -1.96
C LEU A 61 10.01 -7.25 -2.77
N SER A 62 10.40 -6.38 -3.69
CA SER A 62 11.71 -6.42 -4.33
C SER A 62 12.34 -5.05 -4.14
N ARG A 63 13.56 -4.85 -4.62
CA ARG A 63 14.18 -3.52 -4.51
C ARG A 63 13.56 -2.50 -5.47
N ALA A 64 12.74 -2.97 -6.42
CA ALA A 64 12.10 -2.10 -7.41
C ALA A 64 10.58 -2.04 -7.27
N THR A 65 9.96 -2.96 -6.51
CA THR A 65 8.50 -3.09 -6.46
C THR A 65 8.01 -3.50 -5.07
N ALA A 66 6.74 -3.19 -4.81
CA ALA A 66 6.03 -3.68 -3.62
C ALA A 66 4.62 -4.07 -3.99
N GLY A 67 4.05 -5.03 -3.28
CA GLY A 67 2.66 -5.43 -3.45
C GLY A 67 1.98 -5.57 -2.11
N PHE A 68 0.68 -5.28 -2.08
CA PHE A 68 -0.13 -5.34 -0.86
C PHE A 68 -1.43 -6.08 -1.13
N ASP A 69 -1.87 -6.84 -0.14
CA ASP A 69 -3.22 -7.41 -0.08
C ASP A 69 -4.05 -6.65 0.94
N TYR A 70 -5.34 -6.50 0.65
CA TYR A 70 -6.28 -5.77 1.49
C TYR A 70 -7.52 -6.60 1.75
N TRP A 71 -8.06 -6.46 2.95
CA TRP A 71 -9.34 -7.04 3.34
C TRP A 71 -10.18 -5.93 3.95
N ILE A 72 -11.32 -5.67 3.33
CA ILE A 72 -12.26 -4.65 3.80
C ILE A 72 -13.43 -5.38 4.44
N THR A 73 -13.69 -5.10 5.72
CA THR A 73 -14.71 -5.77 6.50
C THR A 73 -15.67 -4.76 7.14
N ARG A 74 -16.88 -5.22 7.42
CA ARG A 74 -17.88 -4.49 8.17
C ARG A 74 -18.35 -5.42 9.28
N SER A 75 -18.08 -5.05 10.55
CA SER A 75 -18.45 -5.86 11.72
C SER A 75 -18.01 -7.33 11.57
N GLY A 76 -16.79 -7.53 11.08
CA GLY A 76 -16.22 -8.86 10.87
C GLY A 76 -16.61 -9.55 9.57
N SER A 77 -17.56 -9.02 8.83
CA SER A 77 -17.99 -9.58 7.54
C SER A 77 -17.09 -9.07 6.41
N LEU A 78 -16.54 -9.97 5.61
CA LEU A 78 -15.70 -9.61 4.48
C LEU A 78 -16.56 -9.02 3.35
N LEU A 79 -16.23 -7.81 2.94
CA LEU A 79 -16.92 -7.11 1.86
C LEU A 79 -16.13 -7.13 0.56
N VAL A 80 -14.82 -6.85 0.65
CA VAL A 80 -13.96 -6.70 -0.52
C VAL A 80 -12.59 -7.28 -0.21
N THR A 81 -12.00 -7.95 -1.19
CA THR A 81 -10.56 -8.22 -1.20
C THR A 81 -9.93 -7.42 -2.32
N ALA A 82 -8.70 -6.97 -2.13
CA ALA A 82 -7.99 -6.21 -3.14
C ALA A 82 -6.51 -6.51 -3.11
N THR A 83 -5.84 -6.22 -4.22
CA THR A 83 -4.39 -6.31 -4.34
C THR A 83 -3.91 -5.10 -5.13
N THR A 84 -2.85 -4.46 -4.65
CA THR A 84 -2.20 -3.40 -5.41
C THR A 84 -0.73 -3.74 -5.61
N THR A 85 -0.19 -3.29 -6.74
CA THR A 85 1.25 -3.35 -6.98
C THR A 85 1.77 -1.95 -7.23
N HIS A 86 3.03 -1.73 -6.85
CA HIS A 86 3.68 -0.43 -6.88
C HIS A 86 5.10 -0.58 -7.40
N ALA A 87 5.59 0.46 -8.08
CA ALA A 87 7.00 0.56 -8.43
C ALA A 87 7.64 1.63 -7.55
N PHE A 88 8.94 1.52 -7.32
CA PHE A 88 9.71 2.61 -6.71
C PHE A 88 10.25 3.47 -7.85
N VAL A 89 10.00 4.78 -7.77
CA VAL A 89 10.44 5.71 -8.79
C VAL A 89 11.09 6.94 -8.13
N ASN A 90 11.84 7.69 -8.94
CA ASN A 90 12.41 8.97 -8.49
C ASN A 90 11.43 10.11 -8.78
N SER A 91 11.83 11.33 -8.49
CA SER A 91 10.99 12.52 -8.67
C SER A 91 10.60 12.78 -10.12
N LYS A 92 11.28 12.17 -11.07
CA LYS A 92 10.97 12.28 -12.51
C LYS A 92 10.10 11.11 -12.99
N GLY A 93 9.66 10.25 -12.08
CA GLY A 93 8.82 9.10 -12.42
C GLY A 93 9.58 7.93 -13.03
N ARG A 94 10.90 7.93 -12.97
CA ARG A 94 11.72 6.84 -13.50
C ARG A 94 11.98 5.80 -12.44
N LEU A 95 12.04 4.54 -12.85
CA LEU A 95 12.31 3.42 -11.95
C LEU A 95 13.55 3.68 -11.13
N ARG A 96 13.43 3.42 -9.84
CA ARG A 96 14.53 3.57 -8.88
C ARG A 96 14.66 2.28 -8.09
N ARG A 97 15.78 1.59 -8.29
CA ARG A 97 16.07 0.39 -7.51
C ARG A 97 16.66 0.82 -6.17
N LEU A 98 15.98 0.48 -5.08
CA LEU A 98 16.45 0.83 -3.74
C LEU A 98 17.65 -0.05 -3.38
N SER A 99 18.58 0.49 -2.59
CA SER A 99 19.71 -0.31 -2.13
C SER A 99 19.26 -1.27 -1.03
N ARG A 100 20.05 -2.33 -0.81
CA ARG A 100 19.71 -3.32 0.22
C ARG A 100 19.78 -2.75 1.62
N ASP A 101 20.53 -1.68 1.83
CA ASP A 101 20.64 -0.99 3.12
C ASP A 101 19.79 0.28 3.18
N ASP A 102 18.92 0.51 2.19
CA ASP A 102 17.97 1.61 2.27
C ASP A 102 17.10 1.44 3.51
N PRO A 103 16.99 2.46 4.38
CA PRO A 103 16.28 2.31 5.64
C PRO A 103 14.83 1.89 5.50
N PHE A 104 14.13 2.44 4.50
CA PHE A 104 12.73 2.04 4.23
C PHE A 104 12.69 0.58 3.79
N TRP A 105 13.54 0.21 2.83
CA TRP A 105 13.53 -1.14 2.28
C TRP A 105 13.85 -2.17 3.35
N LEU A 106 14.81 -1.88 4.24
CA LEU A 106 15.13 -2.76 5.36
C LEU A 106 13.94 -2.95 6.29
N SER A 107 13.27 -1.86 6.67
CA SER A 107 12.10 -1.94 7.54
C SER A 107 10.99 -2.77 6.91
N ALA A 108 10.73 -2.55 5.63
CA ALA A 108 9.70 -3.28 4.90
C ALA A 108 10.07 -4.75 4.75
N SER A 109 11.34 -5.06 4.51
CA SER A 109 11.80 -6.44 4.28
C SER A 109 11.58 -7.34 5.49
N LEU A 110 11.59 -6.77 6.70
CA LEU A 110 11.34 -7.54 7.92
C LEU A 110 9.88 -8.00 7.99
N LEU A 111 8.97 -7.31 7.32
CA LEU A 111 7.54 -7.63 7.31
C LEU A 111 7.15 -8.57 6.17
N ALA A 112 7.98 -8.67 5.15
CA ALA A 112 7.71 -9.50 3.98
C ALA A 112 8.09 -10.96 4.15
N GLN A 113 8.64 -11.30 5.30
CA GLN A 113 9.09 -12.67 5.59
C GLN A 113 7.98 -13.55 6.14
#